data_f4644ef743e6f396fd139d9723e0deb7
#
_entry.id   f4644ef743e6f396fd139d9723e0deb7
#
_cell.length_a   1.000
_cell.length_b   1.000
_cell.length_c   1.000
_cell.angle_alpha   90.00
_cell.angle_beta   90.00
_cell.angle_gamma   90.00
#
_symmetry.space_group_name_H-M   'P 1'
#
loop_
_entity.id
_entity.type
_entity.pdbx_description
1 polymer ?
#
loop_
_entity_poly.entity_id
_entity_poly.type
_entity_poly.pdbx_seq_one_letter_code
_entity_poly.pdbx_strand_id
1 'polypeptide(L)'
;MISRHKIFIACFFFFITVQIQAQQSTNLFNGKDLSGWKQLNGKAKYEVKNGEIVGTTVFNEPNSFLVTEKTYGDFILELDFKLDAEMNSGIQFRSESKPEFQNGRVHGYQMEVDPSPRAWTGGIYDEARRDWLYTLEYNPEGKIAYKKNDWNTARIECIGNVMRTWINGIPTGHVVDNMTPKGFIALQVHSIGKPEEAGQQIRWRNIKIQTENLKPSAPDKLFVVNLVPNSVSDQEKNNGVRLLWDGTSTNGWRGAYKTSFPQAGWEIKDGVLSVLKSTGAESQNGGDIVTDNEYAFFDLQFDFKLSDGANSGVKYFVTESEGNKGSAIGLEYQILDDEKHPDAKQGVVGNRTMASLYDLIPSVEVKRGQRKIGEWNSGRVVVYPDNRVEHWLNGYKVVEYQRGNPIYQALVARSKYAQWENFGMAEKGRILLQDHGDQVSFRSIKIKELK
;
A
#
# COMPACT_ATOMS: atom_id res chain seq x y z
N MET A 1 -57.46 -24.67 63.67
CA MET A 1 -56.69 -23.41 63.60
C MET A 1 -55.42 -23.70 62.81
N ILE A 2 -55.36 -23.26 61.54
CA ILE A 2 -54.19 -23.44 60.68
C ILE A 2 -53.64 -22.05 60.40
N SER A 3 -52.48 -21.75 60.94
CA SER A 3 -51.74 -20.51 60.77
C SER A 3 -51.11 -20.42 59.37
N ARG A 4 -51.48 -19.42 58.57
CA ARG A 4 -50.85 -19.12 57.29
C ARG A 4 -49.70 -18.12 57.49
N HIS A 5 -48.46 -18.60 57.32
CA HIS A 5 -47.27 -17.72 57.21
C HIS A 5 -47.18 -17.13 55.83
N LYS A 6 -47.21 -15.83 55.73
CA LYS A 6 -46.92 -15.06 54.48
C LYS A 6 -45.39 -14.88 54.39
N ILE A 7 -44.79 -15.46 53.38
CA ILE A 7 -43.40 -15.21 53.02
C ILE A 7 -43.36 -13.98 52.10
N PHE A 8 -42.70 -12.92 52.57
CA PHE A 8 -42.38 -11.75 51.75
C PHE A 8 -41.03 -12.01 51.06
N ILE A 9 -41.07 -12.14 49.71
CA ILE A 9 -39.83 -12.19 48.90
C ILE A 9 -39.52 -10.74 48.53
N ALA A 10 -38.44 -10.17 49.10
CA ALA A 10 -37.89 -8.88 48.71
C ALA A 10 -36.98 -9.06 47.48
N CYS A 11 -37.45 -8.66 46.29
CA CYS A 11 -36.61 -8.59 45.12
C CYS A 11 -35.67 -7.38 45.21
N PHE A 12 -34.40 -7.60 45.45
CA PHE A 12 -33.36 -6.59 45.33
C PHE A 12 -33.02 -6.39 43.83
N PHE A 13 -33.48 -5.30 43.25
CA PHE A 13 -33.01 -4.86 41.94
C PHE A 13 -31.63 -4.24 42.10
N PHE A 14 -30.58 -4.95 41.65
CA PHE A 14 -29.27 -4.37 41.45
C PHE A 14 -29.28 -3.50 40.18
N PHE A 15 -29.35 -2.18 40.33
CA PHE A 15 -29.08 -1.26 39.26
C PHE A 15 -27.57 -1.23 38.98
N ILE A 16 -27.13 -1.95 37.93
CA ILE A 16 -25.78 -1.80 37.40
C ILE A 16 -25.77 -0.48 36.63
N THR A 17 -25.24 0.57 37.25
CA THR A 17 -24.92 1.82 36.55
C THR A 17 -23.67 1.56 35.71
N VAL A 18 -23.85 1.30 34.41
CA VAL A 18 -22.77 1.35 33.42
C VAL A 18 -22.36 2.82 33.31
N GLN A 19 -21.30 3.20 33.98
CA GLN A 19 -20.64 4.48 33.72
C GLN A 19 -20.04 4.42 32.32
N ILE A 20 -20.71 4.99 31.34
CA ILE A 20 -20.11 5.30 30.04
C ILE A 20 -19.09 6.40 30.31
N GLN A 21 -17.83 6.02 30.51
CA GLN A 21 -16.73 6.97 30.57
C GLN A 21 -16.62 7.62 29.19
N ALA A 22 -17.03 8.88 29.09
CA ALA A 22 -16.92 9.63 27.86
C ALA A 22 -15.45 9.61 27.41
N GLN A 23 -15.23 9.27 26.17
CA GLN A 23 -13.90 9.24 25.54
C GLN A 23 -13.33 10.67 25.60
N GLN A 24 -12.31 10.89 26.41
CA GLN A 24 -11.79 12.23 26.70
C GLN A 24 -10.80 12.62 25.57
N SER A 25 -11.29 13.38 24.58
CA SER A 25 -10.46 14.03 23.58
C SER A 25 -9.96 15.39 24.07
N THR A 26 -8.73 15.76 23.69
CA THR A 26 -8.11 17.06 23.99
C THR A 26 -8.10 17.93 22.73
N ASN A 27 -8.44 19.21 22.84
CA ASN A 27 -8.30 20.14 21.74
C ASN A 27 -6.81 20.47 21.52
N LEU A 28 -6.32 20.25 20.31
CA LEU A 28 -4.97 20.67 19.89
C LEU A 28 -4.94 22.14 19.45
N PHE A 29 -6.06 22.67 19.08
CA PHE A 29 -6.22 24.08 18.73
C PHE A 29 -7.25 24.74 19.64
N ASN A 30 -6.88 25.87 20.24
CA ASN A 30 -7.71 26.57 21.22
C ASN A 30 -8.72 27.53 20.59
N GLY A 31 -8.71 27.72 19.26
CA GLY A 31 -9.57 28.64 18.51
C GLY A 31 -9.16 30.11 18.58
N LYS A 32 -8.06 30.49 19.27
CA LYS A 32 -7.67 31.88 19.56
C LYS A 32 -6.28 32.23 18.99
N ASP A 33 -5.32 31.38 19.17
CA ASP A 33 -3.93 31.57 18.75
C ASP A 33 -3.24 30.26 18.41
N LEU A 34 -1.99 30.32 17.97
CA LEU A 34 -1.17 29.16 17.58
C LEU A 34 -0.33 28.61 18.74
N SER A 35 -0.70 28.83 19.99
CA SER A 35 0.00 28.26 21.14
C SER A 35 0.01 26.74 21.07
N GLY A 36 1.20 26.13 21.26
CA GLY A 36 1.45 24.68 21.12
C GLY A 36 1.76 24.23 19.69
N TRP A 37 1.87 25.21 18.76
CA TRP A 37 2.27 24.99 17.37
C TRP A 37 3.48 25.83 17.00
N LYS A 38 4.29 25.33 16.07
CA LYS A 38 5.42 26.06 15.46
C LYS A 38 5.49 25.75 13.97
N GLN A 39 6.01 26.69 13.18
CA GLN A 39 6.22 26.48 11.75
C GLN A 39 7.57 25.84 11.48
N LEU A 40 7.62 24.84 10.60
CA LEU A 40 8.82 24.24 10.04
C LEU A 40 8.78 24.28 8.52
N ASN A 41 9.95 24.38 7.92
CA ASN A 41 10.19 24.53 6.48
C ASN A 41 9.35 25.71 5.90
N GLY A 42 9.54 26.04 4.66
CA GLY A 42 8.81 27.08 3.92
C GLY A 42 8.46 28.36 4.67
N LYS A 43 7.78 29.28 3.99
CA LYS A 43 7.36 30.58 4.56
C LYS A 43 5.88 30.87 4.29
N ALA A 44 5.05 29.83 4.14
CA ALA A 44 3.62 30.04 4.05
C ALA A 44 3.12 30.78 5.29
N LYS A 45 2.11 31.61 5.12
CA LYS A 45 1.52 32.34 6.23
C LYS A 45 0.50 31.45 6.94
N TYR A 46 0.63 31.35 8.27
CA TYR A 46 -0.38 30.76 9.15
C TYR A 46 -0.93 31.82 10.09
N GLU A 47 -2.23 31.96 10.16
CA GLU A 47 -2.90 32.92 11.03
C GLU A 47 -4.21 32.35 11.60
N VAL A 48 -4.69 32.91 12.70
CA VAL A 48 -5.99 32.53 13.24
C VAL A 48 -7.03 33.58 12.86
N LYS A 49 -8.11 33.12 12.20
CA LYS A 49 -9.26 33.97 11.83
C LYS A 49 -10.56 33.25 12.17
N ASN A 50 -11.46 33.92 12.89
CA ASN A 50 -12.79 33.41 13.22
C ASN A 50 -12.79 31.99 13.85
N GLY A 51 -11.80 31.67 14.70
CA GLY A 51 -11.68 30.34 15.30
C GLY A 51 -11.13 29.24 14.38
N GLU A 52 -10.56 29.61 13.25
CA GLU A 52 -9.95 28.74 12.26
C GLU A 52 -8.45 29.03 12.12
N ILE A 53 -7.62 28.00 11.90
CA ILE A 53 -6.27 28.17 11.40
C ILE A 53 -6.39 28.34 9.88
N VAL A 54 -5.82 29.40 9.34
CA VAL A 54 -5.78 29.70 7.91
C VAL A 54 -4.35 29.66 7.42
N GLY A 55 -4.05 28.72 6.53
CA GLY A 55 -2.78 28.65 5.80
C GLY A 55 -2.91 29.30 4.44
N THR A 56 -1.90 30.09 4.03
CA THR A 56 -1.92 30.81 2.75
C THR A 56 -0.67 30.47 1.94
N THR A 57 -0.85 30.09 0.68
CA THR A 57 0.24 29.74 -0.24
C THR A 57 1.12 30.92 -0.58
N VAL A 58 2.42 30.67 -0.72
CA VAL A 58 3.43 31.66 -1.11
C VAL A 58 4.23 31.09 -2.30
N PHE A 59 4.36 31.88 -3.35
CA PHE A 59 5.09 31.47 -4.55
C PHE A 59 6.60 31.29 -4.28
N ASN A 60 7.17 30.28 -4.92
CA ASN A 60 8.60 29.95 -4.85
C ASN A 60 9.13 29.62 -3.44
N GLU A 61 8.26 29.09 -2.58
CA GLU A 61 8.62 28.54 -1.27
C GLU A 61 8.37 27.03 -1.26
N PRO A 62 9.19 26.25 -0.54
CA PRO A 62 8.91 24.83 -0.34
C PRO A 62 7.67 24.60 0.51
N ASN A 63 7.24 23.34 0.64
CA ASN A 63 6.18 22.95 1.55
C ASN A 63 6.44 23.55 2.95
N SER A 64 5.40 24.14 3.53
CA SER A 64 5.41 24.68 4.89
C SER A 64 4.52 23.82 5.78
N PHE A 65 4.95 23.63 7.02
CA PHE A 65 4.23 22.76 7.97
C PHE A 65 4.04 23.51 9.30
N LEU A 66 2.82 23.64 9.75
CA LEU A 66 2.48 24.07 11.11
C LEU A 66 2.43 22.81 11.98
N VAL A 67 3.46 22.58 12.79
CA VAL A 67 3.66 21.34 13.54
C VAL A 67 3.30 21.51 15.01
N THR A 68 2.76 20.46 15.65
CA THR A 68 2.58 20.44 17.11
C THR A 68 3.94 20.39 17.81
N GLU A 69 4.10 21.13 18.92
CA GLU A 69 5.33 21.07 19.74
C GLU A 69 5.49 19.70 20.41
N LYS A 70 4.37 19.02 20.71
CA LYS A 70 4.34 17.67 21.27
C LYS A 70 4.35 16.62 20.16
N THR A 71 4.83 15.44 20.50
CA THR A 71 4.81 14.25 19.64
C THR A 71 3.86 13.20 20.21
N TYR A 72 3.26 12.40 19.30
CA TYR A 72 2.23 11.42 19.62
C TYR A 72 2.61 10.06 19.04
N GLY A 73 2.40 8.99 19.82
CA GLY A 73 2.56 7.60 19.40
C GLY A 73 1.22 7.02 18.93
N ASP A 74 0.47 6.47 19.86
CA ASP A 74 -0.89 6.00 19.60
C ASP A 74 -1.89 7.13 19.83
N PHE A 75 -2.81 7.32 18.89
CA PHE A 75 -3.84 8.36 18.97
C PHE A 75 -4.97 8.13 17.98
N ILE A 76 -6.07 8.86 18.23
CA ILE A 76 -7.13 9.15 17.26
C ILE A 76 -7.17 10.66 17.11
N LEU A 77 -6.95 11.16 15.89
CA LEU A 77 -7.02 12.57 15.52
C LEU A 77 -8.27 12.82 14.70
N GLU A 78 -9.03 13.85 15.03
CA GLU A 78 -10.16 14.34 14.23
C GLU A 78 -10.03 15.85 14.02
N LEU A 79 -10.30 16.31 12.82
CA LEU A 79 -10.31 17.72 12.50
C LEU A 79 -11.17 18.00 11.26
N ASP A 80 -11.64 19.23 11.14
CA ASP A 80 -12.26 19.70 9.92
C ASP A 80 -11.28 20.51 9.09
N PHE A 81 -11.32 20.34 7.76
CA PHE A 81 -10.56 21.13 6.80
C PHE A 81 -11.41 21.58 5.62
N LYS A 82 -11.02 22.70 5.00
CA LYS A 82 -11.65 23.23 3.79
C LYS A 82 -10.61 23.90 2.91
N LEU A 83 -10.64 23.62 1.62
CA LEU A 83 -9.86 24.31 0.60
C LEU A 83 -10.72 25.43 0.00
N ASP A 84 -10.17 26.63 -0.09
CA ASP A 84 -10.83 27.77 -0.76
C ASP A 84 -10.52 27.80 -2.28
N ALA A 85 -9.63 26.91 -2.75
CA ALA A 85 -9.26 26.71 -4.17
C ALA A 85 -8.86 25.26 -4.43
N GLU A 86 -8.66 24.90 -5.70
CA GLU A 86 -8.07 23.60 -6.08
C GLU A 86 -6.55 23.60 -5.80
N MET A 87 -6.19 23.33 -4.57
CA MET A 87 -4.81 23.27 -4.11
C MET A 87 -4.53 21.96 -3.37
N ASN A 88 -3.30 21.48 -3.43
CA ASN A 88 -2.86 20.35 -2.64
C ASN A 88 -2.56 20.76 -1.19
N SER A 89 -2.76 19.85 -0.27
CA SER A 89 -2.40 19.98 1.14
C SER A 89 -2.23 18.60 1.78
N GLY A 90 -2.00 18.54 3.09
CA GLY A 90 -1.88 17.29 3.84
C GLY A 90 -1.93 17.49 5.34
N ILE A 91 -2.23 16.41 6.03
CA ILE A 91 -2.19 16.32 7.49
C ILE A 91 -1.09 15.32 7.83
N GLN A 92 0.05 15.82 8.31
CA GLN A 92 1.17 14.97 8.75
C GLN A 92 0.82 14.33 10.09
N PHE A 93 1.26 13.08 10.26
CA PHE A 93 1.13 12.35 11.51
C PHE A 93 2.33 11.41 11.71
N ARG A 94 2.72 11.21 12.98
CA ARG A 94 3.96 10.47 13.30
C ARG A 94 5.14 10.91 12.43
N SER A 95 5.24 12.22 12.17
CA SER A 95 6.27 12.80 11.31
C SER A 95 7.38 13.44 12.12
N GLU A 96 8.52 13.63 11.49
CA GLU A 96 9.75 14.09 12.11
C GLU A 96 10.38 15.20 11.27
N SER A 97 11.28 15.97 11.93
CA SER A 97 12.21 16.91 11.29
C SER A 97 13.52 16.81 12.04
N LYS A 98 14.51 16.16 11.44
CA LYS A 98 15.82 15.89 12.05
C LYS A 98 16.89 16.61 11.25
N PRO A 99 17.85 17.31 11.88
CA PRO A 99 18.89 18.06 11.18
C PRO A 99 19.68 17.21 10.17
N GLU A 100 19.92 15.93 10.49
CA GLU A 100 20.63 14.98 9.65
C GLU A 100 19.84 14.50 8.42
N PHE A 101 18.53 14.69 8.41
CA PHE A 101 17.69 14.33 7.28
C PHE A 101 17.40 15.56 6.41
N GLN A 102 18.07 15.67 5.26
CA GLN A 102 17.89 16.75 4.28
C GLN A 102 17.81 18.16 4.93
N ASN A 103 18.73 18.46 5.87
CA ASN A 103 18.79 19.74 6.61
C ASN A 103 17.49 20.08 7.37
N GLY A 104 16.88 19.11 8.03
CA GLY A 104 15.67 19.32 8.82
C GLY A 104 14.38 19.32 8.02
N ARG A 105 14.38 18.78 6.80
CA ARG A 105 13.15 18.61 6.02
C ARG A 105 12.15 17.75 6.80
N VAL A 106 10.91 18.23 6.88
CA VAL A 106 9.80 17.46 7.43
C VAL A 106 9.59 16.20 6.59
N HIS A 107 9.48 15.05 7.26
CA HIS A 107 9.31 13.76 6.62
C HIS A 107 8.45 12.85 7.50
N GLY A 108 7.74 11.94 6.87
CA GLY A 108 6.88 10.98 7.57
C GLY A 108 5.50 10.84 6.93
N TYR A 109 4.60 10.17 7.66
CA TYR A 109 3.29 9.84 7.13
C TYR A 109 2.41 11.09 6.99
N GLN A 110 1.69 11.17 5.89
CA GLN A 110 0.75 12.23 5.57
C GLN A 110 -0.57 11.63 5.10
N MET A 111 -1.67 12.04 5.70
CA MET A 111 -2.97 11.91 5.08
C MET A 111 -3.07 13.00 4.02
N GLU A 112 -3.17 12.61 2.79
CA GLU A 112 -3.15 13.51 1.64
C GLU A 112 -4.48 14.26 1.51
N VAL A 113 -4.42 15.51 1.08
CA VAL A 113 -5.54 16.33 0.63
C VAL A 113 -5.31 16.70 -0.82
N ASP A 114 -5.85 15.89 -1.73
CA ASP A 114 -5.66 15.99 -3.18
C ASP A 114 -7.01 16.12 -3.90
N PRO A 115 -7.46 17.34 -4.19
CA PRO A 115 -8.73 17.59 -4.88
C PRO A 115 -8.64 17.45 -6.41
N SER A 116 -7.48 17.08 -6.95
CA SER A 116 -7.26 16.90 -8.39
C SER A 116 -8.20 15.81 -8.96
N PRO A 117 -8.33 15.67 -10.29
CA PRO A 117 -9.12 14.61 -10.91
C PRO A 117 -8.73 13.19 -10.47
N ARG A 118 -7.51 13.01 -9.95
CA ARG A 118 -7.04 11.76 -9.35
C ARG A 118 -7.84 11.36 -8.10
N ALA A 119 -8.35 12.36 -7.35
CA ALA A 119 -9.22 12.21 -6.18
C ALA A 119 -8.62 11.31 -5.08
N TRP A 120 -7.38 11.58 -4.66
CA TRP A 120 -6.67 10.78 -3.66
C TRP A 120 -6.69 11.38 -2.26
N THR A 121 -7.63 12.31 -1.97
CA THR A 121 -7.86 12.84 -0.62
C THR A 121 -8.19 11.70 0.35
N GLY A 122 -7.41 11.61 1.43
CA GLY A 122 -7.51 10.55 2.43
C GLY A 122 -6.55 9.37 2.21
N GLY A 123 -5.85 9.31 1.07
CA GLY A 123 -4.74 8.40 0.85
C GLY A 123 -3.57 8.67 1.81
N ILE A 124 -2.64 7.74 1.91
CA ILE A 124 -1.47 7.87 2.80
C ILE A 124 -0.21 8.01 1.95
N TYR A 125 0.46 9.15 2.12
CA TYR A 125 1.74 9.49 1.52
C TYR A 125 2.84 9.46 2.58
N ASP A 126 4.08 9.25 2.19
CA ASP A 126 5.25 9.29 3.09
C ASP A 126 6.18 10.42 2.65
N GLU A 127 5.92 11.62 3.16
CA GLU A 127 6.59 12.87 2.79
C GLU A 127 8.11 12.74 2.86
N ALA A 128 8.75 13.09 1.77
CA ALA A 128 10.21 13.12 1.59
C ALA A 128 10.94 11.77 1.77
N ARG A 129 10.21 10.63 1.90
CA ARG A 129 10.83 9.30 2.08
C ARG A 129 10.45 8.31 0.98
N ARG A 130 9.24 7.70 1.07
CA ARG A 130 8.82 6.56 0.23
C ARG A 130 7.66 6.91 -0.71
N ASP A 131 7.24 8.18 -0.80
CA ASP A 131 6.11 8.64 -1.61
C ASP A 131 4.80 7.93 -1.24
N TRP A 132 3.98 7.57 -2.21
CA TRP A 132 2.69 6.94 -1.97
C TRP A 132 2.83 5.57 -1.32
N LEU A 133 2.20 5.42 -0.14
CA LEU A 133 2.04 4.13 0.54
C LEU A 133 0.66 3.53 0.23
N TYR A 134 -0.39 4.37 0.27
CA TYR A 134 -1.75 3.94 -0.01
C TYR A 134 -2.42 4.91 -0.98
N THR A 135 -2.55 4.51 -2.23
CA THR A 135 -3.29 5.26 -3.24
C THR A 135 -4.78 4.88 -3.20
N LEU A 136 -5.69 5.81 -3.58
CA LEU A 136 -7.10 5.46 -3.67
C LEU A 136 -7.46 4.63 -4.92
N GLU A 137 -6.47 4.19 -5.69
CA GLU A 137 -6.68 3.11 -6.67
C GLU A 137 -7.09 1.79 -5.99
N TYR A 138 -6.59 1.53 -4.77
CA TYR A 138 -7.03 0.41 -3.94
C TYR A 138 -8.46 0.56 -3.39
N ASN A 139 -9.00 1.79 -3.39
CA ASN A 139 -10.27 2.12 -2.77
C ASN A 139 -11.08 3.12 -3.61
N PRO A 140 -11.73 2.67 -4.70
CA PRO A 140 -12.53 3.55 -5.55
C PRO A 140 -13.69 4.26 -4.82
N GLU A 141 -14.28 3.61 -3.80
CA GLU A 141 -15.32 4.22 -2.97
C GLU A 141 -14.80 5.40 -2.13
N GLY A 142 -13.54 5.36 -1.71
CA GLY A 142 -12.89 6.46 -1.00
C GLY A 142 -12.71 7.71 -1.87
N LYS A 143 -12.61 7.58 -3.19
CA LYS A 143 -12.43 8.71 -4.12
C LYS A 143 -13.59 9.71 -4.08
N ILE A 144 -14.79 9.26 -3.73
CA ILE A 144 -15.99 10.13 -3.67
C ILE A 144 -16.24 10.71 -2.27
N ALA A 145 -15.38 10.42 -1.31
CA ALA A 145 -15.58 10.86 0.08
C ALA A 145 -15.38 12.37 0.27
N TYR A 146 -14.50 12.99 -0.51
CA TYR A 146 -14.18 14.42 -0.41
C TYR A 146 -15.28 15.30 -1.03
N LYS A 147 -15.69 16.34 -0.30
CA LYS A 147 -16.64 17.37 -0.73
C LYS A 147 -15.89 18.63 -1.16
N LYS A 148 -15.91 18.92 -2.46
CA LYS A 148 -15.29 20.13 -3.01
C LYS A 148 -15.97 21.40 -2.49
N ASN A 149 -15.18 22.43 -2.17
CA ASN A 149 -15.64 23.74 -1.70
C ASN A 149 -16.46 23.72 -0.40
N ASP A 150 -16.41 22.64 0.36
CA ASP A 150 -17.13 22.50 1.64
C ASP A 150 -16.17 22.00 2.73
N TRP A 151 -16.64 22.06 3.98
CA TRP A 151 -15.94 21.46 5.10
C TRP A 151 -15.95 19.95 5.01
N ASN A 152 -14.78 19.36 5.22
CA ASN A 152 -14.57 17.93 5.28
C ASN A 152 -14.01 17.56 6.65
N THR A 153 -14.50 16.47 7.23
CA THR A 153 -13.94 15.91 8.45
C THR A 153 -12.93 14.84 8.10
N ALA A 154 -11.69 15.02 8.56
CA ALA A 154 -10.63 14.03 8.52
C ALA A 154 -10.56 13.31 9.87
N ARG A 155 -10.40 11.98 9.83
CA ARG A 155 -10.07 11.15 10.98
C ARG A 155 -8.83 10.32 10.66
N ILE A 156 -7.86 10.32 11.57
CA ILE A 156 -6.64 9.51 11.49
C ILE A 156 -6.54 8.68 12.77
N GLU A 157 -6.45 7.38 12.64
CA GLU A 157 -6.27 6.45 13.73
C GLU A 157 -4.90 5.78 13.60
N CYS A 158 -4.07 5.94 14.63
CA CYS A 158 -2.77 5.30 14.77
C CYS A 158 -2.76 4.51 16.08
N ILE A 159 -2.81 3.17 16.01
CA ILE A 159 -2.79 2.30 17.19
C ILE A 159 -1.79 1.16 16.90
N GLY A 160 -0.74 1.05 17.73
CA GLY A 160 0.38 0.17 17.43
C GLY A 160 1.02 0.56 16.09
N ASN A 161 1.17 -0.40 15.20
CA ASN A 161 1.70 -0.18 13.84
C ASN A 161 0.63 -0.02 12.76
N VAL A 162 -0.65 0.05 13.14
CA VAL A 162 -1.77 0.22 12.22
C VAL A 162 -2.12 1.70 12.09
N MET A 163 -2.24 2.17 10.87
CA MET A 163 -2.64 3.54 10.52
C MET A 163 -3.83 3.49 9.56
N ARG A 164 -4.92 4.14 9.94
CA ARG A 164 -6.16 4.17 9.16
C ARG A 164 -6.66 5.60 9.01
N THR A 165 -7.24 5.91 7.86
CA THR A 165 -7.74 7.25 7.52
C THR A 165 -9.19 7.20 7.06
N TRP A 166 -9.93 8.27 7.34
CA TRP A 166 -11.31 8.46 6.91
C TRP A 166 -11.53 9.91 6.47
N ILE A 167 -12.32 10.11 5.45
CA ILE A 167 -12.88 11.39 5.03
C ILE A 167 -14.40 11.32 5.17
N ASN A 168 -14.98 12.26 5.91
CA ASN A 168 -16.43 12.34 6.12
C ASN A 168 -17.06 11.00 6.60
N GLY A 169 -16.34 10.25 7.42
CA GLY A 169 -16.75 8.95 7.94
C GLY A 169 -16.55 7.77 6.98
N ILE A 170 -16.13 8.01 5.75
CA ILE A 170 -15.81 6.96 4.76
C ILE A 170 -14.34 6.55 4.93
N PRO A 171 -14.02 5.24 5.13
CA PRO A 171 -12.64 4.78 5.24
C PRO A 171 -11.90 5.02 3.92
N THR A 172 -10.68 5.58 3.99
CA THR A 172 -9.90 5.93 2.80
C THR A 172 -8.55 5.24 2.71
N GLY A 173 -7.90 4.90 3.81
CA GLY A 173 -6.60 4.24 3.80
C GLY A 173 -6.39 3.27 4.97
N HIS A 174 -5.57 2.23 4.75
CA HIS A 174 -5.19 1.25 5.75
C HIS A 174 -3.75 0.78 5.50
N VAL A 175 -2.82 1.24 6.34
CA VAL A 175 -1.39 0.90 6.27
C VAL A 175 -0.94 0.27 7.57
N VAL A 176 -0.08 -0.74 7.49
CA VAL A 176 0.62 -1.36 8.63
C VAL A 176 2.10 -1.15 8.42
N ASP A 177 2.76 -0.41 9.32
CA ASP A 177 4.18 -0.06 9.19
C ASP A 177 4.83 0.25 10.55
N ASN A 178 6.10 -0.10 10.69
CA ASN A 178 6.87 0.09 11.92
C ASN A 178 7.90 1.22 11.85
N MET A 179 7.99 1.96 10.73
CA MET A 179 9.12 2.86 10.49
C MET A 179 9.19 4.03 11.47
N THR A 180 8.05 4.67 11.76
CA THR A 180 8.00 5.82 12.68
C THR A 180 6.84 5.64 13.66
N PRO A 181 7.10 5.07 14.86
CA PRO A 181 6.03 4.78 15.81
C PRO A 181 5.52 6.02 16.57
N LYS A 182 6.24 7.13 16.52
CA LYS A 182 5.91 8.37 17.23
C LYS A 182 6.48 9.58 16.50
N GLY A 183 5.71 10.66 16.43
CA GLY A 183 6.13 11.92 15.83
C GLY A 183 5.11 13.04 16.06
N PHE A 184 5.34 14.20 15.46
CA PHE A 184 4.40 15.31 15.54
C PHE A 184 3.23 15.14 14.56
N ILE A 185 2.20 15.96 14.76
CA ILE A 185 1.11 16.21 13.82
C ILE A 185 1.39 17.56 13.15
N ALA A 186 1.12 17.70 11.84
CA ALA A 186 1.28 18.97 11.17
C ALA A 186 0.22 19.22 10.10
N LEU A 187 -0.02 20.51 9.84
CA LEU A 187 -0.90 21.02 8.82
C LEU A 187 -0.04 21.60 7.68
N GLN A 188 -0.16 21.04 6.48
CA GLN A 188 0.66 21.42 5.34
C GLN A 188 0.03 22.55 4.53
N VAL A 189 0.80 23.58 4.19
CA VAL A 189 0.58 24.43 3.02
C VAL A 189 1.56 24.01 1.95
N HIS A 190 1.04 23.44 0.87
CA HIS A 190 1.84 22.90 -0.22
C HIS A 190 2.55 24.00 -1.02
N SER A 191 3.73 23.72 -1.53
CA SER A 191 4.43 24.56 -2.50
C SER A 191 3.59 24.74 -3.76
N ILE A 192 3.72 25.89 -4.40
CA ILE A 192 3.02 26.20 -5.65
C ILE A 192 4.03 26.46 -6.76
N GLY A 193 3.68 26.04 -7.98
CA GLY A 193 4.51 26.16 -9.16
C GLY A 193 4.31 27.44 -9.95
N LYS A 194 3.21 28.19 -9.67
CA LYS A 194 2.81 29.34 -10.44
C LYS A 194 2.48 30.54 -9.56
N PRO A 195 2.89 31.78 -9.97
CA PRO A 195 2.60 32.98 -9.20
C PRO A 195 1.11 33.25 -8.94
N GLU A 196 0.25 32.90 -9.89
CA GLU A 196 -1.20 33.07 -9.79
C GLU A 196 -1.88 32.19 -8.73
N GLU A 197 -1.20 31.15 -8.25
CA GLU A 197 -1.65 30.28 -7.16
C GLU A 197 -1.31 30.87 -5.78
N ALA A 198 -0.56 32.00 -5.73
CA ALA A 198 -0.23 32.65 -4.47
C ALA A 198 -1.47 33.30 -3.85
N GLY A 199 -1.55 33.19 -2.52
CA GLY A 199 -2.71 33.71 -1.77
C GLY A 199 -3.90 32.77 -1.65
N GLN A 200 -3.84 31.56 -2.25
CA GLN A 200 -4.84 30.53 -2.04
C GLN A 200 -4.83 30.06 -0.57
N GLN A 201 -5.98 29.69 -0.03
CA GLN A 201 -6.13 29.39 1.39
C GLN A 201 -6.64 27.99 1.63
N ILE A 202 -6.08 27.37 2.65
CA ILE A 202 -6.64 26.19 3.31
C ILE A 202 -6.95 26.52 4.76
N ARG A 203 -8.03 25.96 5.29
CA ARG A 203 -8.55 26.22 6.62
C ARG A 203 -8.71 24.95 7.41
N TRP A 204 -8.41 25.03 8.73
CA TRP A 204 -8.59 23.94 9.68
C TRP A 204 -9.25 24.43 10.96
N ARG A 205 -10.10 23.58 11.54
CA ARG A 205 -10.77 23.83 12.81
C ARG A 205 -11.10 22.53 13.53
N ASN A 206 -11.64 22.63 14.75
CA ASN A 206 -12.12 21.48 15.53
C ASN A 206 -11.04 20.36 15.70
N ILE A 207 -9.77 20.76 15.82
CA ILE A 207 -8.64 19.82 15.87
C ILE A 207 -8.59 19.17 17.25
N LYS A 208 -8.93 17.90 17.33
CA LYS A 208 -9.04 17.12 18.58
C LYS A 208 -8.20 15.85 18.49
N ILE A 209 -7.55 15.51 19.59
CA ILE A 209 -6.79 14.27 19.72
C ILE A 209 -7.22 13.50 20.96
N GLN A 210 -7.31 12.19 20.84
CA GLN A 210 -7.44 11.26 21.94
C GLN A 210 -6.18 10.40 21.98
N THR A 211 -5.55 10.26 23.17
CA THR A 211 -4.32 9.49 23.39
C THR A 211 -4.47 8.39 24.44
N GLU A 212 -5.61 8.36 25.12
CA GLU A 212 -5.89 7.40 26.19
C GLU A 212 -7.17 6.62 25.92
N ASN A 213 -7.28 5.43 26.46
CA ASN A 213 -8.42 4.53 26.32
C ASN A 213 -8.83 4.31 24.85
N LEU A 214 -7.83 4.23 23.98
CA LEU A 214 -8.03 4.05 22.54
C LEU A 214 -8.70 2.71 22.26
N LYS A 215 -9.69 2.74 21.40
CA LYS A 215 -10.34 1.55 20.86
C LYS A 215 -10.24 1.60 19.33
N PRO A 216 -9.67 0.58 18.71
CA PRO A 216 -9.63 0.50 17.25
C PRO A 216 -11.05 0.60 16.67
N SER A 217 -11.20 1.33 15.58
CA SER A 217 -12.44 1.34 14.81
C SER A 217 -12.75 -0.07 14.29
N ALA A 218 -14.02 -0.38 14.09
CA ALA A 218 -14.43 -1.67 13.55
C ALA A 218 -13.65 -2.03 12.27
N PRO A 219 -13.41 -3.31 12.00
CA PRO A 219 -12.80 -3.76 10.75
C PRO A 219 -13.57 -3.23 9.53
N ASP A 220 -12.84 -2.87 8.48
CA ASP A 220 -13.39 -2.50 7.17
C ASP A 220 -13.05 -3.56 6.12
N LYS A 221 -13.39 -3.29 4.86
CA LYS A 221 -13.09 -4.17 3.73
C LYS A 221 -11.94 -3.66 2.87
N LEU A 222 -11.24 -2.63 3.33
CA LEU A 222 -10.15 -2.05 2.57
C LEU A 222 -9.03 -3.06 2.33
N PHE A 223 -8.38 -2.91 1.20
CA PHE A 223 -7.07 -3.51 1.00
C PHE A 223 -6.11 -3.00 2.07
N VAL A 224 -5.28 -3.86 2.64
CA VAL A 224 -4.26 -3.48 3.63
C VAL A 224 -2.91 -3.42 2.96
N VAL A 225 -2.28 -2.25 2.96
CA VAL A 225 -0.87 -2.12 2.60
C VAL A 225 -0.03 -2.43 3.84
N ASN A 226 0.51 -3.63 3.91
CA ASN A 226 1.33 -4.07 5.03
C ASN A 226 2.82 -4.05 4.64
N LEU A 227 3.55 -3.08 5.18
CA LEU A 227 4.98 -2.84 4.93
C LEU A 227 5.91 -3.55 5.93
N VAL A 228 5.35 -4.29 6.89
CA VAL A 228 6.13 -5.13 7.81
C VAL A 228 6.50 -6.43 7.10
N PRO A 229 7.79 -6.69 6.81
CA PRO A 229 8.19 -7.84 6.02
C PRO A 229 7.71 -9.17 6.60
N ASN A 230 7.30 -10.09 5.73
CA ASN A 230 6.89 -11.47 6.05
C ASN A 230 5.88 -11.57 7.18
N SER A 231 4.97 -10.61 7.27
CA SER A 231 3.93 -10.58 8.29
C SER A 231 2.54 -10.46 7.66
N VAL A 232 1.54 -10.91 8.39
CA VAL A 232 0.12 -10.77 8.04
C VAL A 232 -0.57 -10.12 9.24
N SER A 233 -1.18 -8.97 9.06
CA SER A 233 -1.95 -8.28 10.08
C SER A 233 -3.25 -9.03 10.40
N ASP A 234 -3.88 -8.69 11.52
CA ASP A 234 -5.15 -9.34 11.89
C ASP A 234 -6.27 -9.05 10.88
N GLN A 235 -6.28 -7.84 10.31
CA GLN A 235 -7.23 -7.51 9.24
C GLN A 235 -6.99 -8.35 7.98
N GLU A 236 -5.73 -8.54 7.57
CA GLU A 236 -5.39 -9.40 6.43
C GLU A 236 -5.81 -10.86 6.70
N LYS A 237 -5.53 -11.41 7.90
CA LYS A 237 -5.97 -12.76 8.30
C LYS A 237 -7.49 -12.91 8.23
N ASN A 238 -8.22 -11.94 8.78
CA ASN A 238 -9.68 -11.92 8.75
C ASN A 238 -10.23 -11.86 7.31
N ASN A 239 -9.49 -11.24 6.40
CA ASN A 239 -9.79 -11.18 4.97
C ASN A 239 -9.35 -12.43 4.20
N GLY A 240 -8.74 -13.44 4.86
CA GLY A 240 -8.29 -14.69 4.25
C GLY A 240 -6.91 -14.63 3.59
N VAL A 241 -6.11 -13.59 3.87
CA VAL A 241 -4.71 -13.50 3.41
C VAL A 241 -3.83 -14.38 4.29
N ARG A 242 -2.90 -15.09 3.69
CA ARG A 242 -1.87 -15.88 4.38
C ARG A 242 -0.51 -15.69 3.71
N LEU A 243 0.56 -15.96 4.42
CA LEU A 243 1.88 -16.07 3.81
C LEU A 243 1.91 -17.26 2.85
N LEU A 244 2.44 -17.05 1.67
CA LEU A 244 2.77 -18.08 0.71
C LEU A 244 4.21 -18.54 0.89
N TRP A 245 5.06 -17.69 1.46
CA TRP A 245 6.41 -17.98 1.94
C TRP A 245 6.61 -17.46 3.36
N ASP A 246 7.17 -18.29 4.25
CA ASP A 246 7.28 -18.01 5.69
C ASP A 246 8.44 -17.05 6.07
N GLY A 247 9.27 -16.68 5.11
CA GLY A 247 10.46 -15.84 5.32
C GLY A 247 11.71 -16.57 5.79
N THR A 248 11.65 -17.89 6.04
CA THR A 248 12.74 -18.62 6.69
C THR A 248 13.06 -19.99 6.10
N SER A 249 12.08 -20.67 5.55
CA SER A 249 12.23 -22.04 5.07
C SER A 249 11.88 -22.21 3.59
N THR A 250 12.13 -23.41 3.05
CA THR A 250 11.75 -23.79 1.70
C THR A 250 10.38 -24.48 1.65
N ASN A 251 9.66 -24.55 2.79
CA ASN A 251 8.38 -25.23 2.88
C ASN A 251 7.34 -24.65 1.91
N GLY A 252 6.67 -25.53 1.17
CA GLY A 252 5.67 -25.15 0.18
C GLY A 252 6.24 -24.74 -1.18
N TRP A 253 7.59 -24.86 -1.37
CA TRP A 253 8.30 -24.53 -2.59
C TRP A 253 9.28 -25.60 -3.00
N ARG A 254 9.41 -25.86 -4.29
CA ARG A 254 10.35 -26.78 -4.91
C ARG A 254 10.85 -26.22 -6.24
N GLY A 255 11.91 -26.79 -6.78
CA GLY A 255 12.32 -26.49 -8.14
C GLY A 255 11.28 -26.94 -9.17
N ALA A 256 11.12 -26.17 -10.26
CA ALA A 256 10.29 -26.58 -11.38
C ALA A 256 10.77 -27.92 -11.92
N TYR A 257 9.83 -28.85 -12.17
CA TYR A 257 10.09 -30.25 -12.58
C TYR A 257 10.93 -31.09 -11.57
N LYS A 258 11.05 -30.61 -10.32
CA LYS A 258 11.80 -31.28 -9.25
C LYS A 258 10.89 -31.61 -8.08
N THR A 259 11.35 -32.49 -7.19
CA THR A 259 10.64 -32.89 -5.97
C THR A 259 11.13 -32.15 -4.71
N SER A 260 12.21 -31.37 -4.83
CA SER A 260 12.81 -30.62 -3.72
C SER A 260 13.25 -29.24 -4.16
N PHE A 261 13.49 -28.37 -3.20
CA PHE A 261 14.05 -27.04 -3.43
C PHE A 261 15.49 -27.16 -3.99
N PRO A 262 15.94 -26.24 -4.89
CA PRO A 262 17.29 -26.23 -5.43
C PRO A 262 18.38 -26.16 -4.36
N GLN A 263 19.46 -26.89 -4.51
CA GLN A 263 20.61 -26.89 -3.59
C GLN A 263 21.56 -25.70 -3.82
N ALA A 264 21.42 -25.01 -4.95
CA ALA A 264 22.23 -23.85 -5.33
C ALA A 264 21.37 -22.84 -6.10
N GLY A 265 21.88 -21.64 -6.34
CA GLY A 265 21.21 -20.59 -7.14
C GLY A 265 20.17 -19.76 -6.39
N TRP A 266 19.74 -20.20 -5.23
CA TRP A 266 18.84 -19.49 -4.33
C TRP A 266 19.42 -19.37 -2.93
N GLU A 267 19.23 -18.22 -2.29
CA GLU A 267 19.63 -17.97 -0.90
C GLU A 267 18.42 -17.49 -0.09
N ILE A 268 18.28 -18.02 1.13
CA ILE A 268 17.36 -17.52 2.14
C ILE A 268 18.20 -16.91 3.25
N LYS A 269 18.10 -15.58 3.42
CA LYS A 269 18.87 -14.85 4.43
C LYS A 269 18.12 -13.64 4.94
N ASP A 270 18.07 -13.45 6.26
CA ASP A 270 17.45 -12.30 6.93
C ASP A 270 16.02 -12.00 6.47
N GLY A 271 15.23 -13.05 6.25
CA GLY A 271 13.84 -12.91 5.77
C GLY A 271 13.71 -12.55 4.29
N VAL A 272 14.76 -12.74 3.51
CA VAL A 272 14.80 -12.45 2.08
C VAL A 272 15.14 -13.72 1.31
N LEU A 273 14.40 -14.00 0.24
CA LEU A 273 14.63 -15.06 -0.72
C LEU A 273 15.24 -14.44 -1.98
N SER A 274 16.45 -14.82 -2.34
CA SER A 274 17.18 -14.18 -3.44
C SER A 274 17.64 -15.21 -4.48
N VAL A 275 17.49 -14.86 -5.75
CA VAL A 275 18.26 -15.47 -6.84
C VAL A 275 19.69 -15.01 -6.71
N LEU A 276 20.66 -15.93 -6.73
CA LEU A 276 22.08 -15.62 -6.73
C LEU A 276 22.56 -15.31 -8.14
N LYS A 277 23.35 -14.25 -8.29
CA LYS A 277 23.90 -13.87 -9.59
C LYS A 277 24.76 -14.98 -10.18
N SER A 278 24.53 -15.28 -11.45
CA SER A 278 25.29 -16.25 -12.24
C SER A 278 25.68 -15.67 -13.61
N THR A 279 25.49 -16.40 -14.69
CA THR A 279 25.86 -15.97 -16.04
C THR A 279 24.82 -15.10 -16.76
N GLY A 280 23.66 -14.85 -16.14
CA GLY A 280 22.52 -14.16 -16.76
C GLY A 280 21.73 -15.04 -17.74
N ALA A 281 21.91 -16.35 -17.66
CA ALA A 281 21.14 -17.30 -18.48
C ALA A 281 19.99 -17.90 -17.67
N GLU A 282 18.82 -17.94 -18.29
CA GLU A 282 17.57 -18.44 -17.68
C GLU A 282 17.73 -19.87 -17.16
N SER A 283 17.37 -20.10 -15.93
CA SER A 283 17.28 -21.40 -15.24
C SER A 283 18.57 -22.22 -15.19
N GLN A 284 19.74 -21.59 -15.31
CA GLN A 284 21.03 -22.30 -15.42
C GLN A 284 21.69 -22.57 -14.06
N ASN A 285 21.44 -21.76 -13.04
CA ASN A 285 22.12 -21.90 -11.75
C ASN A 285 21.31 -22.76 -10.76
N GLY A 286 20.13 -22.34 -10.34
CA GLY A 286 19.24 -23.14 -9.47
C GLY A 286 18.02 -23.64 -10.20
N GLY A 287 17.63 -22.91 -11.20
CA GLY A 287 16.37 -23.03 -11.92
C GLY A 287 15.21 -22.38 -11.17
N ASP A 288 14.11 -22.25 -11.87
CA ASP A 288 12.88 -21.68 -11.34
C ASP A 288 12.36 -22.49 -10.16
N ILE A 289 11.72 -21.79 -9.21
CA ILE A 289 11.02 -22.43 -8.09
C ILE A 289 9.51 -22.23 -8.23
N VAL A 290 8.75 -23.26 -7.86
CA VAL A 290 7.29 -23.28 -7.94
C VAL A 290 6.68 -23.64 -6.59
N THR A 291 5.45 -23.17 -6.36
CA THR A 291 4.66 -23.61 -5.20
C THR A 291 4.27 -25.08 -5.31
N ASP A 292 4.19 -25.79 -4.17
CA ASP A 292 3.68 -27.17 -4.14
C ASP A 292 2.18 -27.24 -4.49
N ASN A 293 1.41 -26.18 -4.14
CA ASN A 293 0.00 -26.06 -4.42
C ASN A 293 -0.26 -25.30 -5.72
N GLU A 294 -1.45 -25.53 -6.29
CA GLU A 294 -1.97 -24.84 -7.46
C GLU A 294 -3.13 -23.92 -7.07
N TYR A 295 -3.29 -22.80 -7.78
CA TYR A 295 -4.27 -21.75 -7.52
C TYR A 295 -5.05 -21.43 -8.78
N ALA A 296 -6.38 -21.21 -8.63
CA ALA A 296 -7.28 -20.81 -9.70
C ALA A 296 -7.55 -19.29 -9.68
N PHE A 297 -8.15 -18.82 -8.61
CA PHE A 297 -8.53 -17.42 -8.43
C PHE A 297 -7.87 -16.92 -7.15
N PHE A 298 -7.16 -15.81 -7.24
CA PHE A 298 -6.34 -15.35 -6.12
C PHE A 298 -5.99 -13.86 -6.21
N ASP A 299 -5.60 -13.32 -5.06
CA ASP A 299 -4.89 -12.07 -4.88
C ASP A 299 -3.50 -12.40 -4.35
N LEU A 300 -2.49 -12.38 -5.22
CA LEU A 300 -1.08 -12.65 -4.92
C LEU A 300 -0.36 -11.33 -4.71
N GLN A 301 0.35 -11.19 -3.60
CA GLN A 301 1.14 -10.02 -3.24
C GLN A 301 2.57 -10.46 -2.98
N PHE A 302 3.54 -9.64 -3.38
CA PHE A 302 4.96 -9.90 -3.16
C PHE A 302 5.77 -8.62 -3.21
N ASP A 303 6.79 -8.53 -2.36
CA ASP A 303 7.80 -7.49 -2.51
C ASP A 303 8.98 -8.05 -3.31
N PHE A 304 9.56 -7.23 -4.17
CA PHE A 304 10.76 -7.57 -4.94
C PHE A 304 11.75 -6.42 -5.00
N LYS A 305 13.03 -6.75 -5.16
CA LYS A 305 14.12 -5.80 -5.29
C LYS A 305 15.10 -6.28 -6.34
N LEU A 306 15.39 -5.42 -7.33
CA LEU A 306 16.32 -5.69 -8.43
C LEU A 306 17.73 -5.19 -8.14
N SER A 307 18.73 -5.92 -8.58
CA SER A 307 20.06 -5.36 -8.85
C SER A 307 20.09 -4.67 -10.21
N ASP A 308 21.16 -3.97 -10.47
CA ASP A 308 21.40 -3.22 -11.71
C ASP A 308 21.38 -4.14 -12.93
N GLY A 309 20.57 -3.84 -13.94
CA GLY A 309 20.42 -4.61 -15.17
C GLY A 309 19.72 -5.97 -15.00
N ALA A 310 19.08 -6.25 -13.87
CA ALA A 310 18.52 -7.56 -13.58
C ALA A 310 17.22 -7.87 -14.32
N ASN A 311 16.98 -9.17 -14.51
CA ASN A 311 15.76 -9.76 -15.05
C ASN A 311 15.28 -10.93 -14.17
N SER A 312 13.99 -11.01 -13.96
CA SER A 312 13.26 -12.08 -13.28
C SER A 312 11.77 -11.97 -13.63
N GLY A 313 10.93 -12.80 -13.02
CA GLY A 313 9.48 -12.76 -13.18
C GLY A 313 8.75 -13.53 -12.10
N VAL A 314 7.48 -13.16 -11.89
CA VAL A 314 6.54 -13.97 -11.12
C VAL A 314 5.53 -14.55 -12.10
N LYS A 315 5.60 -15.87 -12.31
CA LYS A 315 4.66 -16.55 -13.22
C LYS A 315 3.50 -17.15 -12.44
N TYR A 316 2.36 -17.24 -13.09
CA TYR A 316 1.13 -17.82 -12.53
C TYR A 316 0.40 -18.63 -13.60
N PHE A 317 -0.52 -19.50 -13.19
CA PHE A 317 -1.04 -20.59 -14.04
C PHE A 317 0.06 -21.45 -14.64
N VAL A 318 1.14 -21.65 -13.86
CA VAL A 318 2.26 -22.47 -14.33
C VAL A 318 1.84 -23.93 -14.33
N THR A 319 2.03 -24.57 -15.49
CA THR A 319 1.93 -26.02 -15.66
C THR A 319 3.32 -26.58 -15.89
N GLU A 320 3.50 -27.86 -15.58
CA GLU A 320 4.76 -28.57 -15.81
C GLU A 320 4.58 -29.66 -16.89
N SER A 321 3.56 -29.49 -17.73
CA SER A 321 3.18 -30.48 -18.76
C SER A 321 3.95 -30.32 -20.07
N GLU A 322 4.53 -29.12 -20.33
CA GLU A 322 5.13 -28.79 -21.62
C GLU A 322 6.56 -29.31 -21.81
N GLY A 323 7.10 -29.99 -20.82
CA GLY A 323 8.36 -30.72 -20.95
C GLY A 323 9.64 -29.90 -21.01
N ASN A 324 9.58 -28.59 -20.72
CA ASN A 324 10.75 -27.73 -20.68
C ASN A 324 11.56 -27.97 -19.38
N LYS A 325 12.77 -28.41 -19.52
CA LYS A 325 13.66 -28.63 -18.38
C LYS A 325 14.17 -27.31 -17.85
N GLY A 326 13.77 -26.99 -16.61
CA GLY A 326 14.27 -25.83 -15.87
C GLY A 326 13.47 -24.54 -16.00
N SER A 327 12.72 -24.35 -17.08
CA SER A 327 11.78 -23.20 -17.26
C SER A 327 10.38 -23.76 -17.46
N ALA A 328 9.47 -23.44 -16.56
CA ALA A 328 8.06 -23.82 -16.65
C ALA A 328 7.22 -22.71 -17.27
N ILE A 329 6.19 -23.10 -18.03
CA ILE A 329 5.37 -22.17 -18.83
C ILE A 329 4.19 -21.67 -18.01
N GLY A 330 3.95 -20.35 -18.04
CA GLY A 330 2.84 -19.68 -17.39
C GLY A 330 2.74 -18.21 -17.80
N LEU A 331 1.67 -17.55 -17.39
CA LEU A 331 1.54 -16.10 -17.53
C LEU A 331 2.53 -15.43 -16.60
N GLU A 332 3.11 -14.30 -17.00
CA GLU A 332 4.24 -13.72 -16.30
C GLU A 332 4.03 -12.23 -16.00
N TYR A 333 4.14 -11.89 -14.72
CA TYR A 333 4.37 -10.52 -14.25
C TYR A 333 5.87 -10.25 -14.38
N GLN A 334 6.28 -9.41 -15.33
CA GLN A 334 7.68 -9.12 -15.61
C GLN A 334 8.35 -8.31 -14.50
N ILE A 335 9.57 -8.71 -14.13
CA ILE A 335 10.43 -7.99 -13.20
C ILE A 335 11.75 -7.68 -13.90
N LEU A 336 11.95 -6.42 -14.32
CA LEU A 336 13.04 -6.08 -15.21
C LEU A 336 13.60 -4.68 -14.93
N ASP A 337 14.89 -4.47 -15.12
CA ASP A 337 15.46 -3.13 -15.24
C ASP A 337 15.22 -2.62 -16.67
N ASP A 338 14.21 -1.79 -16.84
CA ASP A 338 13.76 -1.28 -18.15
C ASP A 338 14.82 -0.44 -18.87
N GLU A 339 15.77 0.14 -18.14
CA GLU A 339 16.79 1.00 -18.73
C GLU A 339 17.99 0.20 -19.25
N LYS A 340 18.44 -0.81 -18.49
CA LYS A 340 19.69 -1.51 -18.75
C LYS A 340 19.54 -2.90 -19.35
N HIS A 341 18.49 -3.64 -18.99
CA HIS A 341 18.34 -5.00 -19.51
C HIS A 341 17.90 -4.98 -20.99
N PRO A 342 18.58 -5.74 -21.88
CA PRO A 342 18.32 -5.68 -23.32
C PRO A 342 16.91 -6.15 -23.71
N ASP A 343 16.28 -7.04 -22.95
CA ASP A 343 14.94 -7.56 -23.24
C ASP A 343 13.84 -6.48 -23.17
N ALA A 344 14.01 -5.44 -22.35
CA ALA A 344 13.09 -4.30 -22.29
C ALA A 344 12.89 -3.59 -23.65
N LYS A 345 13.90 -3.67 -24.54
CA LYS A 345 13.91 -3.07 -25.86
C LYS A 345 13.40 -4.00 -26.95
N GLN A 346 13.09 -5.24 -26.61
CA GLN A 346 12.51 -6.24 -27.48
C GLN A 346 10.99 -6.28 -27.34
N GLY A 347 10.33 -7.18 -28.08
CA GLY A 347 8.88 -7.28 -28.09
C GLY A 347 8.19 -6.15 -28.85
N VAL A 348 6.95 -5.86 -28.48
CA VAL A 348 6.10 -4.90 -29.18
C VAL A 348 5.57 -3.86 -28.19
N VAL A 349 5.82 -2.57 -28.45
CA VAL A 349 5.27 -1.44 -27.65
C VAL A 349 5.54 -1.56 -26.14
N GLY A 350 6.73 -2.10 -25.73
CA GLY A 350 7.08 -2.21 -24.33
C GLY A 350 6.41 -3.36 -23.57
N ASN A 351 5.89 -4.38 -24.24
CA ASN A 351 5.23 -5.52 -23.61
C ASN A 351 6.19 -6.49 -22.89
N ARG A 352 7.48 -6.11 -22.77
CA ARG A 352 8.50 -6.82 -21.98
C ARG A 352 9.13 -5.97 -20.90
N THR A 353 8.50 -4.84 -20.55
CA THR A 353 8.96 -3.96 -19.48
C THR A 353 8.39 -4.35 -18.12
N MET A 354 8.87 -3.69 -17.05
CA MET A 354 8.45 -3.91 -15.67
C MET A 354 6.92 -4.01 -15.54
N ALA A 355 6.46 -5.01 -14.80
CA ALA A 355 5.06 -5.29 -14.47
C ALA A 355 4.13 -5.55 -15.67
N SER A 356 4.64 -5.65 -16.90
CA SER A 356 3.87 -6.07 -18.08
C SER A 356 3.33 -7.50 -17.90
N LEU A 357 2.28 -7.86 -18.64
CA LEU A 357 2.04 -9.25 -18.98
C LEU A 357 3.02 -9.60 -20.07
N TYR A 358 4.11 -10.26 -19.70
CA TYR A 358 5.30 -10.44 -20.53
C TYR A 358 4.97 -10.95 -21.93
N ASP A 359 5.51 -10.26 -22.93
CA ASP A 359 5.38 -10.52 -24.38
C ASP A 359 3.93 -10.40 -24.92
N LEU A 360 2.96 -9.98 -24.09
CA LEU A 360 1.55 -9.87 -24.47
C LEU A 360 1.03 -8.44 -24.32
N ILE A 361 1.01 -7.88 -23.09
CA ILE A 361 0.37 -6.59 -22.78
C ILE A 361 1.37 -5.69 -22.05
N PRO A 362 1.67 -4.50 -22.60
CA PRO A 362 2.53 -3.55 -21.91
C PRO A 362 1.89 -3.03 -20.63
N SER A 363 2.71 -2.73 -19.64
CA SER A 363 2.28 -1.99 -18.46
C SER A 363 2.15 -0.50 -18.75
N VAL A 364 1.15 0.13 -18.14
CA VAL A 364 0.91 1.58 -18.26
C VAL A 364 1.39 2.30 -17.00
N GLU A 365 1.79 3.56 -17.13
CA GLU A 365 2.13 4.46 -16.00
C GLU A 365 3.24 3.95 -15.05
N VAL A 366 4.01 2.95 -15.44
CA VAL A 366 5.06 2.31 -14.62
C VAL A 366 6.03 3.32 -14.01
N LYS A 367 6.43 4.35 -14.77
CA LYS A 367 7.37 5.37 -14.31
C LYS A 367 6.90 6.14 -13.07
N ARG A 368 5.59 6.19 -12.80
CA ARG A 368 5.05 6.85 -11.60
C ARG A 368 5.18 6.00 -10.35
N GLY A 369 5.12 4.69 -10.49
CA GLY A 369 5.09 3.75 -9.38
C GLY A 369 6.43 3.09 -9.08
N GLN A 370 7.28 2.91 -10.08
CA GLN A 370 8.52 2.15 -9.93
C GLN A 370 9.50 2.84 -8.97
N ARG A 371 10.05 2.07 -8.03
CA ARG A 371 11.13 2.51 -7.15
C ARG A 371 12.48 2.41 -7.87
N LYS A 372 13.49 3.11 -7.36
CA LYS A 372 14.85 3.04 -7.90
C LYS A 372 15.41 1.61 -7.79
N ILE A 373 16.34 1.28 -8.69
CA ILE A 373 17.09 0.03 -8.60
C ILE A 373 17.76 -0.07 -7.22
N GLY A 374 17.65 -1.24 -6.59
CA GLY A 374 18.10 -1.49 -5.22
C GLY A 374 17.08 -1.16 -4.13
N GLU A 375 15.94 -0.57 -4.46
CA GLU A 375 14.83 -0.34 -3.53
C GLU A 375 13.75 -1.44 -3.67
N TRP A 376 12.99 -1.66 -2.59
CA TRP A 376 11.89 -2.60 -2.59
C TRP A 376 10.67 -2.04 -3.34
N ASN A 377 10.13 -2.83 -4.26
CA ASN A 377 8.85 -2.63 -4.93
C ASN A 377 7.84 -3.64 -4.40
N SER A 378 6.56 -3.26 -4.42
CA SER A 378 5.43 -4.15 -4.15
C SER A 378 4.71 -4.49 -5.46
N GLY A 379 4.70 -5.77 -5.81
CA GLY A 379 3.95 -6.33 -6.92
C GLY A 379 2.67 -7.01 -6.42
N ARG A 380 1.61 -6.98 -7.24
CA ARG A 380 0.38 -7.69 -6.95
C ARG A 380 -0.25 -8.20 -8.24
N VAL A 381 -0.71 -9.44 -8.23
CA VAL A 381 -1.49 -10.04 -9.32
C VAL A 381 -2.83 -10.50 -8.76
N VAL A 382 -3.93 -10.01 -9.33
CA VAL A 382 -5.27 -10.44 -8.95
C VAL A 382 -5.89 -11.20 -10.11
N VAL A 383 -6.33 -12.42 -9.86
CA VAL A 383 -7.07 -13.24 -10.81
C VAL A 383 -8.47 -13.46 -10.25
N TYR A 384 -9.46 -12.88 -10.89
CA TYR A 384 -10.85 -12.96 -10.48
C TYR A 384 -11.58 -14.20 -11.05
N PRO A 385 -12.67 -14.67 -10.42
CA PRO A 385 -13.45 -15.82 -10.91
C PRO A 385 -14.02 -15.65 -12.33
N ASP A 386 -14.19 -14.43 -12.79
CA ASP A 386 -14.63 -14.11 -14.16
C ASP A 386 -13.49 -14.10 -15.19
N ASN A 387 -12.26 -14.52 -14.78
CA ASN A 387 -11.02 -14.46 -15.57
C ASN A 387 -10.52 -13.05 -15.89
N ARG A 388 -10.99 -12.02 -15.25
CA ARG A 388 -10.34 -10.70 -15.26
C ARG A 388 -9.05 -10.81 -14.46
N VAL A 389 -7.97 -10.24 -14.97
CA VAL A 389 -6.65 -10.25 -14.34
C VAL A 389 -6.10 -8.84 -14.26
N GLU A 390 -5.51 -8.51 -13.14
CA GLU A 390 -4.87 -7.21 -12.89
C GLU A 390 -3.43 -7.41 -12.44
N HIS A 391 -2.51 -6.57 -12.96
CA HIS A 391 -1.18 -6.37 -12.39
C HIS A 391 -1.12 -4.99 -11.73
N TRP A 392 -0.51 -4.96 -10.57
CA TRP A 392 -0.30 -3.75 -9.78
C TRP A 392 1.17 -3.58 -9.42
N LEU A 393 1.65 -2.35 -9.43
CA LEU A 393 3.00 -1.96 -9.02
C LEU A 393 2.91 -0.77 -8.05
N ASN A 394 3.36 -0.94 -6.80
CA ASN A 394 3.40 0.11 -5.77
C ASN A 394 2.10 0.94 -5.65
N GLY A 395 0.95 0.27 -5.68
CA GLY A 395 -0.36 0.91 -5.55
C GLY A 395 -0.98 1.44 -6.84
N TYR A 396 -0.34 1.23 -7.98
CA TYR A 396 -0.88 1.58 -9.30
C TYR A 396 -1.29 0.32 -10.06
N LYS A 397 -2.51 0.30 -10.58
CA LYS A 397 -2.93 -0.74 -11.50
C LYS A 397 -2.30 -0.46 -12.88
N VAL A 398 -1.42 -1.35 -13.32
CA VAL A 398 -0.60 -1.12 -14.53
C VAL A 398 -0.98 -2.02 -15.70
N VAL A 399 -1.68 -3.13 -15.47
CA VAL A 399 -2.26 -4.01 -16.50
C VAL A 399 -3.63 -4.47 -16.02
N GLU A 400 -4.59 -4.51 -16.95
CA GLU A 400 -5.88 -5.19 -16.77
C GLU A 400 -6.26 -5.90 -18.07
N TYR A 401 -6.69 -7.15 -17.99
CA TYR A 401 -7.13 -7.90 -19.17
C TYR A 401 -8.12 -9.01 -18.80
N GLN A 402 -8.80 -9.51 -19.81
CA GLN A 402 -9.71 -10.67 -19.70
C GLN A 402 -9.03 -11.88 -20.31
N ARG A 403 -8.60 -12.83 -19.46
CA ARG A 403 -7.96 -14.09 -19.87
C ARG A 403 -8.93 -14.92 -20.72
N GLY A 404 -8.45 -15.46 -21.85
CA GLY A 404 -9.22 -16.35 -22.72
C GLY A 404 -10.19 -15.68 -23.69
N ASN A 405 -10.34 -14.35 -23.66
CA ASN A 405 -11.16 -13.66 -24.66
C ASN A 405 -10.46 -13.60 -26.04
N PRO A 406 -11.16 -13.25 -27.13
CA PRO A 406 -10.57 -13.19 -28.47
C PRO A 406 -9.35 -12.25 -28.57
N ILE A 407 -9.30 -11.15 -27.81
CA ILE A 407 -8.15 -10.22 -27.78
C ILE A 407 -6.94 -10.92 -27.18
N TYR A 408 -7.11 -11.57 -26.03
CA TYR A 408 -6.05 -12.34 -25.39
C TYR A 408 -5.51 -13.43 -26.34
N GLN A 409 -6.39 -14.20 -26.99
CA GLN A 409 -5.99 -15.25 -27.94
C GLN A 409 -5.21 -14.67 -29.13
N ALA A 410 -5.62 -13.52 -29.65
CA ALA A 410 -4.91 -12.85 -30.74
C ALA A 410 -3.53 -12.34 -30.31
N LEU A 411 -3.36 -11.89 -29.06
CA LEU A 411 -2.06 -11.51 -28.52
C LEU A 411 -1.14 -12.72 -28.36
N VAL A 412 -1.64 -13.82 -27.81
CA VAL A 412 -0.88 -15.10 -27.70
C VAL A 412 -0.42 -15.57 -29.07
N ALA A 413 -1.30 -15.56 -30.08
CA ALA A 413 -0.97 -16.00 -31.43
C ALA A 413 0.13 -15.16 -32.13
N ARG A 414 0.41 -13.94 -31.63
CA ARG A 414 1.45 -13.03 -32.15
C ARG A 414 2.70 -12.96 -31.28
N SER A 415 2.73 -13.67 -30.18
CA SER A 415 3.82 -13.68 -29.21
C SER A 415 4.72 -14.91 -29.39
N LYS A 416 5.81 -14.96 -28.62
CA LYS A 416 6.65 -16.16 -28.53
C LYS A 416 5.87 -17.39 -28.03
N TYR A 417 4.72 -17.17 -27.39
CA TYR A 417 3.89 -18.23 -26.82
C TYR A 417 2.93 -18.90 -27.82
N ALA A 418 2.91 -18.46 -29.07
CA ALA A 418 2.07 -19.05 -30.15
C ALA A 418 2.31 -20.56 -30.36
N GLN A 419 3.51 -21.05 -29.98
CA GLN A 419 3.87 -22.47 -30.10
C GLN A 419 3.28 -23.40 -29.04
N TRP A 420 2.73 -22.81 -27.93
CA TRP A 420 2.13 -23.59 -26.86
C TRP A 420 0.60 -23.52 -26.96
N GLU A 421 -0.01 -24.64 -27.21
CA GLU A 421 -1.45 -24.75 -27.27
C GLU A 421 -2.06 -24.41 -25.90
N ASN A 422 -3.15 -23.63 -25.91
CA ASN A 422 -3.85 -23.19 -24.70
C ASN A 422 -2.97 -22.46 -23.67
N PHE A 423 -1.95 -21.71 -24.12
CA PHE A 423 -1.08 -20.93 -23.25
C PHE A 423 -1.87 -20.07 -22.24
N GLY A 424 -1.57 -20.24 -20.95
CA GLY A 424 -2.20 -19.49 -19.86
C GLY A 424 -3.67 -19.85 -19.60
N MET A 425 -4.22 -20.92 -20.22
CA MET A 425 -5.64 -21.31 -20.12
C MET A 425 -5.91 -22.42 -19.10
N ALA A 426 -4.89 -22.89 -18.38
CA ALA A 426 -5.10 -23.87 -17.31
C ALA A 426 -6.13 -23.38 -16.29
N GLU A 427 -7.01 -24.25 -15.79
CA GLU A 427 -8.02 -23.91 -14.78
C GLU A 427 -7.37 -23.47 -13.46
N LYS A 428 -6.24 -24.09 -13.12
CA LYS A 428 -5.39 -23.76 -11.97
C LYS A 428 -3.94 -24.04 -12.33
N GLY A 429 -3.02 -23.39 -11.63
CA GLY A 429 -1.59 -23.60 -11.82
C GLY A 429 -0.79 -23.12 -10.64
N ARG A 430 0.51 -23.37 -10.70
CA ARG A 430 1.45 -22.98 -9.66
C ARG A 430 1.86 -21.51 -9.81
N ILE A 431 2.32 -20.93 -8.70
CA ILE A 431 3.06 -19.67 -8.70
C ILE A 431 4.53 -20.01 -8.81
N LEU A 432 5.25 -19.27 -9.65
CA LEU A 432 6.67 -19.47 -9.92
C LEU A 432 7.45 -18.17 -9.70
N LEU A 433 8.62 -18.29 -9.09
CA LEU A 433 9.65 -17.25 -9.09
C LEU A 433 10.76 -17.67 -10.04
N GLN A 434 11.13 -16.76 -10.96
CA GLN A 434 12.05 -17.06 -12.05
C GLN A 434 13.51 -16.84 -11.64
N ASP A 435 14.37 -17.82 -11.97
CA ASP A 435 15.82 -17.70 -12.00
C ASP A 435 16.27 -17.35 -13.42
N HIS A 436 16.58 -16.07 -13.66
CA HIS A 436 17.15 -15.59 -14.92
C HIS A 436 18.67 -15.38 -14.85
N GLY A 437 19.31 -15.85 -13.77
CA GLY A 437 20.76 -15.70 -13.53
C GLY A 437 21.17 -14.33 -13.00
N ASP A 438 20.25 -13.40 -12.83
CA ASP A 438 20.47 -12.09 -12.24
C ASP A 438 20.01 -12.05 -10.78
N GLN A 439 20.64 -11.17 -9.98
CA GLN A 439 20.25 -11.04 -8.58
C GLN A 439 18.95 -10.26 -8.43
N VAL A 440 17.91 -10.98 -8.05
CA VAL A 440 16.62 -10.43 -7.66
C VAL A 440 16.20 -11.02 -6.32
N SER A 441 15.67 -10.18 -5.43
CA SER A 441 15.29 -10.57 -4.08
C SER A 441 13.79 -10.45 -3.91
N PHE A 442 13.18 -11.38 -3.15
CA PHE A 442 11.77 -11.45 -2.83
C PHE A 442 11.55 -11.53 -1.32
N ARG A 443 10.41 -10.99 -0.85
CA ARG A 443 9.91 -11.13 0.52
C ARG A 443 8.40 -10.86 0.55
N SER A 444 7.77 -11.03 1.71
CA SER A 444 6.35 -10.70 1.90
C SER A 444 5.42 -11.35 0.86
N ILE A 445 5.74 -12.58 0.44
CA ILE A 445 4.93 -13.30 -0.55
C ILE A 445 3.67 -13.81 0.16
N LYS A 446 2.52 -13.28 -0.22
CA LYS A 446 1.21 -13.54 0.39
C LYS A 446 0.20 -13.93 -0.67
N ILE A 447 -0.80 -14.68 -0.27
CA ILE A 447 -1.91 -15.06 -1.14
C ILE A 447 -3.24 -15.04 -0.38
N LYS A 448 -4.28 -14.62 -1.07
CA LYS A 448 -5.68 -14.82 -0.71
C LYS A 448 -6.36 -15.55 -1.85
N GLU A 449 -6.98 -16.68 -1.58
CA GLU A 449 -7.80 -17.38 -2.56
C GLU A 449 -9.17 -16.70 -2.67
N LEU A 450 -9.58 -16.42 -3.91
CA LEU A 450 -10.86 -15.80 -4.23
C LEU A 450 -11.89 -16.90 -4.59
N LYS A 451 -13.18 -16.60 -4.36
CA LYS A 451 -14.28 -17.55 -4.59
C LYS A 451 -15.28 -16.97 -5.57
#